data_560bfcd56cce543a757ebb57ad9d57f1
#
_entry.id   560bfcd56cce543a757ebb57ad9d57f1
#
_cell.length_a   1.000
_cell.length_b   1.000
_cell.length_c   1.000
_cell.angle_alpha   90.00
_cell.angle_beta   90.00
_cell.angle_gamma   90.00
#
_symmetry.space_group_name_H-M   'P 1'
#
loop_
_entity.id
_entity.type
_entity.pdbx_description
1 polymer ?
#
loop_
_entity_poly.entity_id
_entity_poly.type
_entity_poly.pdbx_seq_one_letter_code
_entity_poly.pdbx_strand_id
1 'polypeptide(L)'
;MISVDLNCDLGESFGAYTIGMDEAVIPLITSANIACGYHAGDPLVMARTVARCREAGVHVGAHPGFPDLMGFGRRSMNVSPAEAKAYIQYQLGALAAFCRAAGVPLRHVKPHGALYNMAAKDEKLARAVVEGICEVDDRLILLALSGSEMLLAAEKAGLRAASEVFADRGYQSDGTLVPRTQPGAMITDETLAIERVVRMVTEGVVTAVDGTDIPLRADSICVHGDGEKALLFVRRIRAALEAKGVALRAL
;
A
#
# COMPACT_ATOMS: atom_id res chain seq x y z
N MET A 1 4.02 -17.07 17.01
CA MET A 1 3.63 -15.69 17.34
C MET A 1 3.14 -15.07 16.04
N ILE A 2 1.93 -14.51 16.01
CA ILE A 2 1.38 -13.83 14.84
C ILE A 2 2.16 -12.54 14.64
N SER A 3 2.53 -12.21 13.40
CA SER A 3 3.16 -10.95 13.07
C SER A 3 2.49 -10.33 11.85
N VAL A 4 2.46 -9.01 11.78
CA VAL A 4 1.89 -8.25 10.68
C VAL A 4 2.72 -6.99 10.42
N ASP A 5 2.82 -6.60 9.16
CA ASP A 5 3.40 -5.32 8.75
C ASP A 5 2.37 -4.20 8.86
N LEU A 6 2.83 -3.00 9.14
CA LEU A 6 2.01 -1.78 9.16
C LEU A 6 2.57 -0.81 8.14
N ASN A 7 1.87 -0.63 7.02
CA ASN A 7 2.33 0.21 5.92
C ASN A 7 1.53 1.51 5.79
N CYS A 8 2.18 2.54 5.25
CA CYS A 8 1.56 3.82 4.93
C CYS A 8 2.07 4.37 3.60
N ASP A 9 1.18 5.01 2.83
CA ASP A 9 1.52 5.71 1.61
C ASP A 9 2.12 7.08 1.97
N LEU A 10 3.31 7.39 1.47
CA LEU A 10 4.14 8.53 1.85
C LEU A 10 4.82 9.18 0.64
N GLY A 11 5.42 10.35 0.89
CA GLY A 11 6.14 11.07 -0.15
C GLY A 11 5.22 11.62 -1.24
N GLU A 12 3.95 11.89 -0.90
CA GLU A 12 2.92 12.33 -1.83
C GLU A 12 2.84 13.87 -1.97
N SER A 13 3.63 14.62 -1.22
CA SER A 13 3.87 16.05 -1.46
C SER A 13 4.59 16.27 -2.78
N PHE A 14 4.36 17.40 -3.46
CA PHE A 14 5.10 17.78 -4.67
C PHE A 14 5.11 19.27 -4.89
N GLY A 15 6.21 19.81 -5.41
CA GLY A 15 6.38 21.26 -5.65
C GLY A 15 6.11 22.08 -4.40
N ALA A 16 5.12 22.97 -4.47
CA ALA A 16 4.70 23.82 -3.36
C ALA A 16 3.60 23.17 -2.48
N TYR A 17 3.11 21.98 -2.83
CA TYR A 17 2.02 21.35 -2.12
C TYR A 17 2.52 20.35 -1.09
N THR A 18 2.02 20.47 0.14
CA THR A 18 2.28 19.51 1.22
C THR A 18 1.06 18.61 1.41
N ILE A 19 1.28 17.31 1.33
CA ILE A 19 0.26 16.26 1.49
C ILE A 19 0.75 15.28 2.54
N GLY A 20 -0.12 14.93 3.49
CA GLY A 20 0.20 13.99 4.56
C GLY A 20 1.07 14.59 5.68
N MET A 21 1.39 13.75 6.65
CA MET A 21 2.22 14.06 7.82
C MET A 21 3.36 13.05 7.95
N ASP A 22 4.14 12.91 6.89
CA ASP A 22 5.19 11.88 6.75
C ASP A 22 6.11 11.80 7.98
N GLU A 23 6.61 12.95 8.47
CA GLU A 23 7.50 13.00 9.63
C GLU A 23 6.90 12.40 10.89
N ALA A 24 5.61 12.60 11.08
CA ALA A 24 4.91 12.18 12.29
C ALA A 24 4.46 10.71 12.20
N VAL A 25 4.21 10.17 10.99
CA VAL A 25 3.73 8.81 10.78
C VAL A 25 4.87 7.80 10.62
N ILE A 26 6.00 8.19 10.02
CA ILE A 26 7.16 7.30 9.82
C ILE A 26 7.55 6.54 11.10
N PRO A 27 7.67 7.15 12.29
CA PRO A 27 8.01 6.40 13.52
C PRO A 27 6.96 5.38 13.98
N LEU A 28 5.77 5.40 13.40
CA LEU A 28 4.64 4.58 13.80
C LEU A 28 4.41 3.35 12.90
N ILE A 29 5.09 3.27 11.77
CA ILE A 29 4.90 2.23 10.75
C ILE A 29 6.14 1.33 10.64
N THR A 30 6.00 0.23 9.93
CA THR A 30 7.11 -0.70 9.65
C THR A 30 7.56 -0.64 8.19
N SER A 31 6.65 -0.25 7.27
CA SER A 31 6.92 -0.11 5.85
C SER A 31 6.32 1.17 5.27
N ALA A 32 7.07 1.85 4.40
CA ALA A 32 6.66 3.07 3.71
C ALA A 32 6.51 2.81 2.21
N ASN A 33 5.36 3.18 1.62
CA ASN A 33 5.15 3.12 0.18
C ASN A 33 5.38 4.54 -0.37
N ILE A 34 6.51 4.76 -1.06
CA ILE A 34 6.94 6.11 -1.47
C ILE A 34 6.45 6.40 -2.89
N ALA A 35 5.71 7.50 -3.07
CA ALA A 35 5.25 7.98 -4.36
C ALA A 35 6.44 8.24 -5.32
N CYS A 36 6.25 7.88 -6.60
CA CYS A 36 7.31 7.81 -7.60
C CYS A 36 7.17 8.86 -8.72
N GLY A 37 6.47 9.97 -8.47
CA GLY A 37 6.43 11.14 -9.35
C GLY A 37 5.30 11.15 -10.39
N TYR A 38 4.49 10.08 -10.52
CA TYR A 38 3.39 10.05 -11.49
C TYR A 38 2.08 10.55 -10.91
N HIS A 39 1.62 9.95 -9.82
CA HIS A 39 0.38 10.40 -9.16
C HIS A 39 0.64 11.47 -8.12
N ALA A 40 1.83 11.47 -7.55
CA ALA A 40 2.32 12.40 -6.52
C ALA A 40 3.84 12.24 -6.36
N GLY A 41 4.44 13.06 -5.50
CA GLY A 41 5.88 13.06 -5.28
C GLY A 41 6.65 13.86 -6.32
N ASP A 42 7.87 14.22 -5.98
CA ASP A 42 8.87 14.80 -6.87
C ASP A 42 10.28 14.35 -6.43
N PRO A 43 11.35 14.64 -7.18
CA PRO A 43 12.69 14.17 -6.84
C PRO A 43 13.19 14.60 -5.45
N LEU A 44 12.85 15.80 -4.98
CA LEU A 44 13.27 16.29 -3.67
C LEU A 44 12.48 15.65 -2.54
N VAL A 45 11.18 15.49 -2.73
CA VAL A 45 10.29 14.76 -1.79
C VAL A 45 10.75 13.31 -1.67
N MET A 46 10.99 12.64 -2.78
CA MET A 46 11.45 11.25 -2.83
C MET A 46 12.77 11.06 -2.06
N ALA A 47 13.77 11.92 -2.34
CA ALA A 47 15.06 11.89 -1.65
C ALA A 47 14.91 12.06 -0.13
N ARG A 48 14.10 13.06 0.29
CA ARG A 48 13.85 13.37 1.70
C ARG A 48 13.13 12.24 2.41
N THR A 49 12.07 11.67 1.79
CA THR A 49 11.28 10.60 2.41
C THR A 49 12.11 9.32 2.56
N VAL A 50 12.93 8.95 1.56
CA VAL A 50 13.86 7.81 1.67
C VAL A 50 14.86 8.03 2.81
N ALA A 51 15.45 9.23 2.93
CA ALA A 51 16.39 9.53 4.02
C ALA A 51 15.75 9.39 5.40
N ARG A 52 14.52 9.88 5.58
CA ARG A 52 13.77 9.77 6.84
C ARG A 52 13.41 8.33 7.19
N CYS A 53 12.99 7.53 6.20
CA CYS A 53 12.72 6.10 6.41
C CYS A 53 14.00 5.38 6.87
N ARG A 54 15.16 5.70 6.27
CA ARG A 54 16.45 5.15 6.70
C ARG A 54 16.75 5.49 8.17
N GLU A 55 16.59 6.75 8.57
CA GLU A 55 16.85 7.20 9.94
C GLU A 55 15.94 6.53 10.97
N ALA A 56 14.70 6.26 10.59
CA ALA A 56 13.70 5.59 11.43
C ALA A 56 13.78 4.05 11.37
N GLY A 57 14.60 3.46 10.50
CA GLY A 57 14.67 2.01 10.31
C GLY A 57 13.43 1.40 9.64
N VAL A 58 12.64 2.22 8.91
CA VAL A 58 11.43 1.80 8.21
C VAL A 58 11.78 1.25 6.83
N HIS A 59 11.18 0.13 6.45
CA HIS A 59 11.38 -0.47 5.12
C HIS A 59 10.79 0.40 4.01
N VAL A 60 11.55 0.54 2.92
CA VAL A 60 11.16 1.37 1.78
C VAL A 60 10.61 0.51 0.66
N GLY A 61 9.43 0.86 0.16
CA GLY A 61 8.79 0.31 -1.02
C GLY A 61 8.40 1.40 -2.03
N ALA A 62 8.24 1.02 -3.28
CA ALA A 62 7.77 1.89 -4.34
C ALA A 62 6.24 1.91 -4.40
N HIS A 63 5.69 3.10 -4.64
CA HIS A 63 4.25 3.33 -4.77
C HIS A 63 3.91 3.85 -6.18
N PRO A 64 4.07 3.02 -7.24
CA PRO A 64 3.84 3.45 -8.61
C PRO A 64 2.35 3.58 -8.91
N GLY A 65 1.97 4.67 -9.57
CA GLY A 65 0.60 4.95 -10.00
C GLY A 65 0.50 5.26 -11.49
N PHE A 66 -0.72 5.55 -11.95
CA PHE A 66 -0.93 6.12 -13.26
C PHE A 66 -0.35 7.54 -13.36
N PRO A 67 0.05 8.01 -14.56
CA PRO A 67 0.54 9.37 -14.79
C PRO A 67 -0.63 10.38 -14.74
N ASP A 68 -1.20 10.56 -13.56
CA ASP A 68 -2.42 11.33 -13.29
C ASP A 68 -2.25 12.22 -12.04
N LEU A 69 -1.31 13.16 -12.11
CA LEU A 69 -1.04 14.07 -10.99
C LEU A 69 -2.29 14.85 -10.57
N MET A 70 -3.08 15.34 -11.54
CA MET A 70 -4.29 16.12 -11.26
C MET A 70 -5.42 15.31 -10.64
N GLY A 71 -5.50 14.00 -10.91
CA GLY A 71 -6.46 13.08 -10.32
C GLY A 71 -5.88 12.26 -9.17
N PHE A 72 -4.64 12.57 -8.75
CA PHE A 72 -3.94 11.84 -7.71
C PHE A 72 -3.88 10.32 -7.99
N GLY A 73 -3.72 9.95 -9.27
CA GLY A 73 -3.70 8.55 -9.68
C GLY A 73 -4.98 7.76 -9.41
N ARG A 74 -6.10 8.44 -9.08
CA ARG A 74 -7.37 7.80 -8.69
C ARG A 74 -8.37 7.69 -9.82
N ARG A 75 -8.12 8.33 -10.97
CA ARG A 75 -8.95 8.18 -12.16
C ARG A 75 -8.55 6.93 -12.93
N SER A 76 -9.54 6.13 -13.32
CA SER A 76 -9.30 4.96 -14.18
C SER A 76 -8.77 5.42 -15.53
N MET A 77 -7.71 4.76 -16.01
CA MET A 77 -7.10 5.03 -17.31
C MET A 77 -7.16 3.77 -18.17
N ASN A 78 -7.51 3.93 -19.44
CA ASN A 78 -7.42 2.84 -20.39
C ASN A 78 -5.98 2.74 -20.90
N VAL A 79 -5.24 1.78 -20.37
CA VAL A 79 -3.84 1.54 -20.71
C VAL A 79 -3.65 0.11 -21.20
N SER A 80 -2.76 -0.06 -22.15
CA SER A 80 -2.33 -1.39 -22.58
C SER A 80 -1.45 -2.07 -21.52
N PRO A 81 -1.35 -3.41 -21.49
CA PRO A 81 -0.42 -4.12 -20.64
C PRO A 81 1.04 -3.63 -20.78
N ALA A 82 1.46 -3.29 -22.01
CA ALA A 82 2.80 -2.78 -22.26
C ALA A 82 3.04 -1.40 -21.63
N GLU A 83 2.06 -0.50 -21.68
CA GLU A 83 2.14 0.80 -21.00
C GLU A 83 2.17 0.63 -19.49
N ALA A 84 1.30 -0.21 -18.92
CA ALA A 84 1.27 -0.46 -17.49
C ALA A 84 2.61 -1.02 -17.00
N LYS A 85 3.20 -1.98 -17.72
CA LYS A 85 4.53 -2.53 -17.43
C LYS A 85 5.59 -1.43 -17.46
N ALA A 86 5.62 -0.60 -18.49
CA ALA A 86 6.57 0.50 -18.62
C ALA A 86 6.42 1.55 -17.49
N TYR A 87 5.17 1.83 -17.06
CA TYR A 87 4.93 2.73 -15.92
C TYR A 87 5.49 2.19 -14.61
N ILE A 88 5.37 0.88 -14.38
CA ILE A 88 5.98 0.22 -13.22
C ILE A 88 7.50 0.35 -13.28
N GLN A 89 8.12 -0.05 -14.39
CA GLN A 89 9.57 -0.04 -14.57
C GLN A 89 10.18 1.35 -14.39
N TYR A 90 9.57 2.36 -15.00
CA TYR A 90 10.03 3.75 -14.89
C TYR A 90 10.04 4.23 -13.44
N GLN A 91 8.94 4.02 -12.72
CA GLN A 91 8.77 4.50 -11.37
C GLN A 91 9.64 3.74 -10.36
N LEU A 92 9.77 2.42 -10.53
CA LEU A 92 10.70 1.62 -9.73
C LEU A 92 12.14 2.05 -9.96
N GLY A 93 12.54 2.26 -11.20
CA GLY A 93 13.88 2.73 -11.56
C GLY A 93 14.21 4.08 -10.92
N ALA A 94 13.23 5.01 -10.92
CA ALA A 94 13.38 6.31 -10.28
C ALA A 94 13.65 6.16 -8.78
N LEU A 95 12.76 5.48 -8.04
CA LEU A 95 12.94 5.33 -6.58
C LEU A 95 14.19 4.49 -6.23
N ALA A 96 14.49 3.46 -7.00
CA ALA A 96 15.68 2.63 -6.78
C ALA A 96 16.98 3.43 -6.83
N ALA A 97 17.06 4.48 -7.67
CA ALA A 97 18.19 5.38 -7.73
C ALA A 97 18.38 6.16 -6.41
N PHE A 98 17.30 6.69 -5.83
CA PHE A 98 17.33 7.38 -4.52
C PHE A 98 17.64 6.42 -3.38
N CYS A 99 17.05 5.23 -3.37
CA CYS A 99 17.37 4.19 -2.40
C CYS A 99 18.86 3.83 -2.42
N ARG A 100 19.42 3.62 -3.60
CA ARG A 100 20.85 3.32 -3.77
C ARG A 100 21.73 4.46 -3.27
N ALA A 101 21.41 5.71 -3.64
CA ALA A 101 22.16 6.88 -3.20
C ALA A 101 22.12 7.06 -1.66
N ALA A 102 21.01 6.70 -1.02
CA ALA A 102 20.85 6.75 0.42
C ALA A 102 21.40 5.51 1.15
N GLY A 103 21.84 4.46 0.45
CA GLY A 103 22.28 3.20 1.05
C GLY A 103 21.15 2.39 1.69
N VAL A 104 19.94 2.52 1.16
CA VAL A 104 18.73 1.82 1.65
C VAL A 104 18.28 0.80 0.61
N PRO A 105 17.97 -0.45 0.97
CA PRO A 105 17.39 -1.39 0.03
C PRO A 105 15.93 -1.04 -0.30
N LEU A 106 15.57 -1.05 -1.58
CA LEU A 106 14.18 -1.11 -1.99
C LEU A 106 13.65 -2.53 -1.69
N ARG A 107 12.54 -2.66 -0.96
CA ARG A 107 12.05 -3.94 -0.43
C ARG A 107 10.78 -4.44 -1.11
N HIS A 108 9.84 -3.55 -1.39
CA HIS A 108 8.53 -3.93 -1.89
C HIS A 108 7.97 -2.94 -2.90
N VAL A 109 6.91 -3.33 -3.55
CA VAL A 109 6.15 -2.52 -4.50
C VAL A 109 4.68 -2.63 -4.17
N LYS A 110 4.03 -1.51 -3.98
CA LYS A 110 2.57 -1.40 -3.81
C LYS A 110 2.03 -0.45 -4.88
N PRO A 111 1.29 -0.92 -5.90
CA PRO A 111 0.66 -0.02 -6.85
C PRO A 111 -0.29 0.96 -6.16
N HIS A 112 -0.42 2.17 -6.70
CA HIS A 112 -1.29 3.22 -6.15
C HIS A 112 -2.66 3.27 -6.82
N GLY A 113 -3.67 3.63 -6.04
CA GLY A 113 -4.95 4.19 -6.48
C GLY A 113 -5.69 3.37 -7.52
N ALA A 114 -5.98 3.96 -8.70
CA ALA A 114 -6.74 3.30 -9.74
C ALA A 114 -6.00 2.10 -10.33
N LEU A 115 -4.67 2.19 -10.50
CA LEU A 115 -3.85 1.06 -10.97
C LEU A 115 -3.98 -0.15 -10.03
N TYR A 116 -3.90 0.08 -8.71
CA TYR A 116 -4.08 -0.96 -7.70
C TYR A 116 -5.46 -1.63 -7.80
N ASN A 117 -6.53 -0.82 -7.80
CA ASN A 117 -7.90 -1.34 -7.79
C ASN A 117 -8.30 -2.01 -9.11
N MET A 118 -7.79 -1.54 -10.25
CA MET A 118 -8.01 -2.16 -11.54
C MET A 118 -7.25 -3.48 -11.67
N ALA A 119 -5.96 -3.49 -11.31
CA ALA A 119 -5.13 -4.69 -11.33
C ALA A 119 -5.58 -5.74 -10.30
N ALA A 120 -6.31 -5.34 -9.25
CA ALA A 120 -6.90 -6.30 -8.32
C ALA A 120 -7.96 -7.21 -8.96
N LYS A 121 -8.57 -6.79 -10.09
CA LYS A 121 -9.69 -7.47 -10.77
C LYS A 121 -9.37 -7.87 -12.21
N ASP A 122 -8.33 -7.34 -12.81
CA ASP A 122 -7.95 -7.56 -14.21
C ASP A 122 -6.66 -8.38 -14.29
N GLU A 123 -6.79 -9.66 -14.70
CA GLU A 123 -5.66 -10.57 -14.83
C GLU A 123 -4.57 -10.04 -15.78
N LYS A 124 -4.94 -9.39 -16.89
CA LYS A 124 -3.97 -8.88 -17.86
C LYS A 124 -3.17 -7.72 -17.29
N LEU A 125 -3.84 -6.82 -16.58
CA LEU A 125 -3.20 -5.69 -15.92
C LEU A 125 -2.35 -6.16 -14.74
N ALA A 126 -2.86 -7.10 -13.94
CA ALA A 126 -2.12 -7.74 -12.85
C ALA A 126 -0.82 -8.37 -13.32
N ARG A 127 -0.89 -9.15 -14.42
CA ARG A 127 0.28 -9.76 -15.03
C ARG A 127 1.29 -8.72 -15.51
N ALA A 128 0.85 -7.64 -16.17
CA ALA A 128 1.73 -6.57 -16.63
C ALA A 128 2.46 -5.87 -15.47
N VAL A 129 1.78 -5.65 -14.34
CA VAL A 129 2.37 -5.12 -13.11
C VAL A 129 3.46 -6.06 -12.60
N VAL A 130 3.16 -7.35 -12.47
CA VAL A 130 4.09 -8.37 -11.98
C VAL A 130 5.31 -8.51 -12.90
N GLU A 131 5.09 -8.61 -14.21
CA GLU A 131 6.17 -8.65 -15.21
C GLU A 131 7.08 -7.42 -15.08
N GLY A 132 6.49 -6.23 -14.94
CA GLY A 132 7.25 -4.98 -14.75
C GLY A 132 8.11 -4.97 -13.51
N ILE A 133 7.66 -5.58 -12.42
CA ILE A 133 8.43 -5.74 -11.19
C ILE A 133 9.56 -6.74 -11.39
N CYS A 134 9.25 -7.95 -11.90
CA CYS A 134 10.24 -9.02 -12.10
C CYS A 134 11.41 -8.59 -13.01
N GLU A 135 11.11 -7.84 -14.07
CA GLU A 135 12.14 -7.36 -15.01
C GLU A 135 13.06 -6.29 -14.41
N VAL A 136 12.62 -5.60 -13.33
CA VAL A 136 13.48 -4.64 -12.60
C VAL A 136 14.25 -5.33 -11.48
N ASP A 137 13.56 -6.07 -10.62
CA ASP A 137 14.16 -6.84 -9.53
C ASP A 137 13.14 -7.88 -9.00
N ASP A 138 13.37 -9.15 -9.30
CA ASP A 138 12.52 -10.28 -8.91
C ASP A 138 12.61 -10.64 -7.41
N ARG A 139 13.48 -9.98 -6.66
CA ARG A 139 13.60 -10.12 -5.19
C ARG A 139 12.64 -9.23 -4.43
N LEU A 140 12.01 -8.25 -5.10
CA LEU A 140 11.01 -7.38 -4.49
C LEU A 140 9.77 -8.16 -4.06
N ILE A 141 9.05 -7.62 -3.09
CA ILE A 141 7.79 -8.17 -2.61
C ILE A 141 6.66 -7.33 -3.21
N LEU A 142 5.71 -7.94 -3.92
CA LEU A 142 4.49 -7.27 -4.31
C LEU A 142 3.53 -7.20 -3.13
N LEU A 143 3.17 -5.99 -2.69
CA LEU A 143 2.13 -5.75 -1.70
C LEU A 143 0.82 -5.44 -2.43
N ALA A 144 -0.17 -6.32 -2.29
CA ALA A 144 -1.42 -6.26 -3.04
C ALA A 144 -2.63 -6.70 -2.20
N LEU A 145 -3.82 -6.25 -2.58
CA LEU A 145 -5.08 -6.55 -1.91
C LEU A 145 -5.25 -8.07 -1.72
N SER A 146 -5.59 -8.46 -0.51
CA SER A 146 -5.88 -9.87 -0.19
C SER A 146 -6.93 -10.45 -1.15
N GLY A 147 -6.62 -11.59 -1.76
CA GLY A 147 -7.50 -12.28 -2.72
C GLY A 147 -7.51 -11.70 -4.14
N SER A 148 -6.63 -10.75 -4.47
CA SER A 148 -6.62 -10.08 -5.78
C SER A 148 -5.93 -10.89 -6.89
N GLU A 149 -6.25 -10.55 -8.14
CA GLU A 149 -5.56 -11.06 -9.34
C GLU A 149 -4.05 -10.76 -9.32
N MET A 150 -3.61 -9.70 -8.65
CA MET A 150 -2.18 -9.40 -8.50
C MET A 150 -1.44 -10.47 -7.69
N LEU A 151 -2.06 -11.01 -6.63
CA LEU A 151 -1.46 -12.10 -5.84
C LEU A 151 -1.39 -13.39 -6.66
N LEU A 152 -2.44 -13.70 -7.43
CA LEU A 152 -2.45 -14.87 -8.33
C LEU A 152 -1.40 -14.74 -9.44
N ALA A 153 -1.24 -13.54 -10.02
CA ALA A 153 -0.23 -13.28 -11.02
C ALA A 153 1.19 -13.40 -10.44
N ALA A 154 1.42 -12.91 -9.22
CA ALA A 154 2.70 -13.03 -8.53
C ALA A 154 3.06 -14.50 -8.25
N GLU A 155 2.09 -15.30 -7.77
CA GLU A 155 2.28 -16.74 -7.55
C GLU A 155 2.67 -17.46 -8.85
N LYS A 156 1.95 -17.20 -9.94
CA LYS A 156 2.25 -17.78 -11.28
C LYS A 156 3.64 -17.42 -11.78
N ALA A 157 4.13 -16.20 -11.45
CA ALA A 157 5.45 -15.70 -11.87
C ALA A 157 6.59 -16.07 -10.90
N GLY A 158 6.29 -16.65 -9.73
CA GLY A 158 7.27 -16.93 -8.69
C GLY A 158 7.77 -15.67 -7.96
N LEU A 159 7.07 -14.53 -8.09
CA LEU A 159 7.37 -13.31 -7.36
C LEU A 159 6.81 -13.41 -5.93
N ARG A 160 7.63 -13.03 -4.95
CA ARG A 160 7.14 -12.94 -3.56
C ARG A 160 6.05 -11.90 -3.47
N ALA A 161 4.98 -12.21 -2.74
CA ALA A 161 3.88 -11.29 -2.52
C ALA A 161 3.36 -11.34 -1.08
N ALA A 162 2.79 -10.23 -0.63
CA ALA A 162 2.16 -10.09 0.67
C ALA A 162 0.73 -9.56 0.49
N SER A 163 -0.19 -10.15 1.27
CA SER A 163 -1.60 -9.79 1.26
C SER A 163 -1.85 -8.56 2.11
N GLU A 164 -2.31 -7.48 1.49
CA GLU A 164 -2.66 -6.23 2.14
C GLU A 164 -4.13 -6.20 2.54
N VAL A 165 -4.40 -5.63 3.72
CA VAL A 165 -5.72 -5.27 4.19
C VAL A 165 -5.76 -3.80 4.61
N PHE A 166 -6.95 -3.22 4.64
CA PHE A 166 -7.16 -1.79 4.91
C PHE A 166 -7.94 -1.59 6.20
N ALA A 167 -7.38 -0.78 7.10
CA ALA A 167 -7.99 -0.48 8.38
C ALA A 167 -9.30 0.32 8.25
N ASP A 168 -9.33 1.29 7.34
CA ASP A 168 -10.38 2.31 7.22
C ASP A 168 -11.25 2.18 5.96
N ARG A 169 -11.15 1.04 5.23
CA ARG A 169 -11.89 0.82 3.99
C ARG A 169 -12.98 -0.24 4.15
N GLY A 170 -14.14 0.03 3.51
CA GLY A 170 -15.18 -0.97 3.33
C GLY A 170 -14.82 -2.01 2.27
N TYR A 171 -15.29 -3.24 2.47
CA TYR A 171 -15.12 -4.35 1.54
C TYR A 171 -16.47 -4.73 0.95
N GLN A 172 -16.48 -5.13 -0.32
CA GLN A 172 -17.60 -5.80 -0.97
C GLN A 172 -17.55 -7.30 -0.68
N SER A 173 -18.65 -8.02 -0.92
CA SER A 173 -18.73 -9.47 -0.69
C SER A 173 -17.79 -10.30 -1.59
N ASP A 174 -17.29 -9.71 -2.67
CA ASP A 174 -16.27 -10.32 -3.53
C ASP A 174 -14.82 -10.11 -3.04
N GLY A 175 -14.63 -9.47 -1.87
CA GLY A 175 -13.32 -9.15 -1.30
C GLY A 175 -12.69 -7.87 -1.84
N THR A 176 -13.31 -7.21 -2.79
CA THR A 176 -12.80 -5.94 -3.32
C THR A 176 -13.19 -4.74 -2.46
N LEU A 177 -12.44 -3.65 -2.57
CA LEU A 177 -12.76 -2.43 -1.83
C LEU A 177 -13.97 -1.72 -2.42
N VAL A 178 -14.84 -1.20 -1.56
CA VAL A 178 -15.96 -0.34 -1.97
C VAL A 178 -15.39 0.92 -2.66
N PRO A 179 -15.88 1.28 -3.85
CA PRO A 179 -15.46 2.51 -4.54
C PRO A 179 -15.62 3.74 -3.65
N ARG A 180 -14.61 4.63 -3.62
CA ARG A 180 -14.60 5.81 -2.71
C ARG A 180 -15.80 6.76 -2.87
N THR A 181 -16.49 6.69 -4.01
CA THR A 181 -17.69 7.47 -4.31
C THR A 181 -18.99 6.87 -3.75
N GLN A 182 -18.93 5.66 -3.19
CA GLN A 182 -20.10 4.94 -2.68
C GLN A 182 -20.18 5.02 -1.15
N PRO A 183 -21.39 4.95 -0.58
CA PRO A 183 -21.60 4.81 0.87
C PRO A 183 -20.88 3.56 1.41
N GLY A 184 -20.32 3.67 2.62
CA GLY A 184 -19.58 2.57 3.24
C GLY A 184 -18.15 2.37 2.75
N ALA A 185 -17.66 3.20 1.81
CA ALA A 185 -16.29 3.13 1.31
C ALA A 185 -15.23 3.42 2.38
N MET A 186 -15.55 4.31 3.32
CA MET A 186 -14.65 4.69 4.42
C MET A 186 -15.29 4.35 5.77
N ILE A 187 -14.50 3.76 6.65
CA ILE A 187 -14.86 3.50 8.04
C ILE A 187 -14.34 4.68 8.86
N THR A 188 -15.24 5.52 9.34
CA THR A 188 -14.92 6.73 10.12
C THR A 188 -14.98 6.51 11.64
N ASP A 189 -15.61 5.41 12.07
CA ASP A 189 -15.63 4.98 13.47
C ASP A 189 -14.31 4.28 13.80
N GLU A 190 -13.48 4.93 14.60
CA GLU A 190 -12.15 4.42 14.97
C GLU A 190 -12.23 3.11 15.77
N THR A 191 -13.24 2.95 16.64
CA THR A 191 -13.39 1.75 17.45
C THR A 191 -13.72 0.57 16.56
N LEU A 192 -14.68 0.72 15.68
CA LEU A 192 -15.06 -0.30 14.69
C LEU A 192 -13.86 -0.66 13.78
N ALA A 193 -13.11 0.34 13.31
CA ALA A 193 -11.97 0.10 12.44
C ALA A 193 -10.86 -0.69 13.16
N ILE A 194 -10.58 -0.39 14.44
CA ILE A 194 -9.60 -1.13 15.26
C ILE A 194 -10.05 -2.58 15.49
N GLU A 195 -11.32 -2.79 15.87
CA GLU A 195 -11.88 -4.13 16.05
C GLU A 195 -11.79 -4.96 14.77
N ARG A 196 -12.09 -4.36 13.62
CA ARG A 196 -11.96 -4.99 12.30
C ARG A 196 -10.52 -5.38 11.99
N VAL A 197 -9.56 -4.50 12.24
CA VAL A 197 -8.12 -4.79 12.04
C VAL A 197 -7.68 -5.95 12.89
N VAL A 198 -8.04 -5.96 14.18
CA VAL A 198 -7.71 -7.08 15.07
C VAL A 198 -8.31 -8.37 14.53
N ARG A 199 -9.59 -8.36 14.13
CA ARG A 199 -10.27 -9.53 13.57
C ARG A 199 -9.62 -10.04 12.27
N MET A 200 -9.25 -9.13 11.36
CA MET A 200 -8.54 -9.48 10.11
C MET A 200 -7.23 -10.23 10.41
N VAL A 201 -6.47 -9.77 11.41
CA VAL A 201 -5.16 -10.34 11.73
C VAL A 201 -5.26 -11.63 12.55
N THR A 202 -6.20 -11.70 13.49
CA THR A 202 -6.28 -12.84 14.44
C THR A 202 -7.19 -13.97 13.95
N GLU A 203 -8.24 -13.63 13.18
CA GLU A 203 -9.24 -14.59 12.71
C GLU A 203 -9.19 -14.81 11.19
N GLY A 204 -8.49 -13.94 10.44
CA GLY A 204 -8.45 -14.02 8.98
C GLY A 204 -9.79 -13.73 8.29
N VAL A 205 -10.58 -12.81 8.87
CA VAL A 205 -11.94 -12.51 8.39
C VAL A 205 -12.23 -11.01 8.44
N VAL A 206 -12.95 -10.49 7.44
CA VAL A 206 -13.54 -9.14 7.44
C VAL A 206 -15.02 -9.21 7.10
N THR A 207 -15.84 -8.37 7.74
CA THR A 207 -17.25 -8.21 7.38
C THR A 207 -17.40 -7.18 6.26
N ALA A 208 -18.00 -7.59 5.15
CA ALA A 208 -18.34 -6.72 4.01
C ALA A 208 -19.50 -5.76 4.34
N VAL A 209 -19.74 -4.78 3.46
CA VAL A 209 -20.82 -3.78 3.66
C VAL A 209 -22.23 -4.37 3.66
N ASP A 210 -22.43 -5.55 3.06
CA ASP A 210 -23.69 -6.29 3.08
C ASP A 210 -23.85 -7.23 4.28
N GLY A 211 -22.87 -7.26 5.19
CA GLY A 211 -22.87 -8.11 6.39
C GLY A 211 -22.23 -9.49 6.18
N THR A 212 -21.78 -9.83 4.96
CA THR A 212 -21.13 -11.12 4.69
C THR A 212 -19.70 -11.14 5.25
N ASP A 213 -19.35 -12.20 5.95
CA ASP A 213 -17.98 -12.44 6.39
C ASP A 213 -17.14 -13.04 5.26
N ILE A 214 -16.01 -12.41 4.96
CA ILE A 214 -15.08 -12.78 3.90
C ILE A 214 -13.78 -13.28 4.51
N PRO A 215 -13.32 -14.49 4.16
CA PRO A 215 -11.99 -14.94 4.56
C PRO A 215 -10.92 -14.12 3.83
N LEU A 216 -9.86 -13.75 4.55
CA LEU A 216 -8.72 -13.04 3.98
C LEU A 216 -7.42 -13.42 4.71
N ARG A 217 -6.30 -13.06 4.09
CA ARG A 217 -4.99 -13.11 4.72
C ARG A 217 -4.51 -11.67 4.94
N ALA A 218 -3.97 -11.38 6.12
CA ALA A 218 -3.43 -10.08 6.48
C ALA A 218 -1.94 -10.20 6.78
N ASP A 219 -1.09 -9.99 5.78
CA ASP A 219 0.36 -9.90 5.95
C ASP A 219 0.79 -8.46 6.26
N SER A 220 0.05 -7.47 5.75
CA SER A 220 0.28 -6.04 5.97
C SER A 220 -1.04 -5.29 6.10
N ILE A 221 -1.06 -4.29 6.98
CA ILE A 221 -2.21 -3.41 7.19
C ILE A 221 -1.86 -2.03 6.65
N CYS A 222 -2.65 -1.53 5.70
CA CYS A 222 -2.56 -0.15 5.25
C CYS A 222 -3.23 0.78 6.25
N VAL A 223 -2.47 1.82 6.64
CA VAL A 223 -2.97 2.96 7.42
C VAL A 223 -2.71 4.26 6.68
N HIS A 224 -3.51 5.27 6.95
CA HIS A 224 -3.34 6.60 6.38
C HIS A 224 -2.84 7.57 7.45
N GLY A 225 -1.99 8.54 7.05
CA GLY A 225 -1.36 9.52 7.94
C GLY A 225 -1.80 10.97 7.67
N ASP A 226 -3.01 11.20 7.10
CA ASP A 226 -3.40 12.49 6.51
C ASP A 226 -3.95 13.51 7.52
N GLY A 227 -3.51 13.46 8.78
CA GLY A 227 -3.91 14.43 9.80
C GLY A 227 -3.71 13.90 11.23
N GLU A 228 -3.89 14.78 12.22
CA GLU A 228 -3.71 14.43 13.64
C GLU A 228 -4.59 13.27 14.10
N LYS A 229 -5.83 13.20 13.63
CA LYS A 229 -6.74 12.08 13.93
C LYS A 229 -6.21 10.77 13.36
N ALA A 230 -5.66 10.80 12.13
CA ALA A 230 -5.08 9.63 11.49
C ALA A 230 -3.85 9.12 12.26
N LEU A 231 -2.98 10.01 12.75
CA LEU A 231 -1.84 9.62 13.60
C LEU A 231 -2.28 8.96 14.91
N LEU A 232 -3.31 9.52 15.57
CA LEU A 232 -3.88 8.91 16.78
C LEU A 232 -4.44 7.52 16.47
N PHE A 233 -5.11 7.37 15.34
CA PHE A 233 -5.66 6.10 14.88
C PHE A 233 -4.57 5.05 14.65
N VAL A 234 -3.47 5.41 13.99
CA VAL A 234 -2.31 4.50 13.81
C VAL A 234 -1.75 4.04 15.16
N ARG A 235 -1.60 4.95 16.12
CA ARG A 235 -1.12 4.60 17.48
C ARG A 235 -2.07 3.62 18.18
N ARG A 236 -3.37 3.81 18.05
CA ARG A 236 -4.38 2.92 18.63
C ARG A 236 -4.39 1.53 17.98
N ILE A 237 -4.24 1.45 16.66
CA ILE A 237 -4.09 0.17 15.94
C ILE A 237 -2.88 -0.59 16.47
N ARG A 238 -1.71 0.07 16.57
CA ARG A 238 -0.50 -0.54 17.12
C ARG A 238 -0.75 -1.13 18.52
N ALA A 239 -1.27 -0.29 19.43
CA ALA A 239 -1.54 -0.70 20.81
C ALA A 239 -2.53 -1.87 20.90
N ALA A 240 -3.58 -1.88 20.06
CA ALA A 240 -4.57 -2.95 20.03
C ALA A 240 -3.99 -4.28 19.53
N LEU A 241 -3.15 -4.25 18.49
CA LEU A 241 -2.46 -5.44 17.97
C LEU A 241 -1.46 -5.99 18.98
N GLU A 242 -0.63 -5.13 19.57
CA GLU A 242 0.35 -5.50 20.61
C GLU A 242 -0.34 -6.10 21.85
N ALA A 243 -1.48 -5.55 22.28
CA ALA A 243 -2.27 -6.09 23.39
C ALA A 243 -2.86 -7.49 23.10
N LYS A 244 -2.99 -7.86 21.82
CA LYS A 244 -3.40 -9.21 21.37
C LYS A 244 -2.20 -10.14 21.11
N GLY A 245 -0.99 -9.71 21.45
CA GLY A 245 0.23 -10.50 21.23
C GLY A 245 0.67 -10.60 19.77
N VAL A 246 0.21 -9.69 18.92
CA VAL A 246 0.64 -9.59 17.52
C VAL A 246 1.90 -8.73 17.45
N ALA A 247 2.96 -9.27 16.86
CA ALA A 247 4.20 -8.53 16.65
C ALA A 247 4.13 -7.67 15.38
N LEU A 248 4.51 -6.39 15.47
CA LEU A 248 4.63 -5.52 14.30
C LEU A 248 6.02 -5.69 13.69
N ARG A 249 6.08 -6.19 12.45
CA ARG A 249 7.32 -6.46 11.72
C ARG A 249 7.14 -6.12 10.25
N ALA A 250 8.13 -5.46 9.67
CA ALA A 250 8.18 -5.22 8.23
C ALA A 250 8.25 -6.53 7.42
N LEU A 251 7.78 -6.45 6.16
CA LEU A 251 7.79 -7.54 5.17
C LEU A 251 9.19 -8.06 4.86
#